data_19617d00fc04cf50d2d412b3fd0b2d61
#
_entry.id   19617d00fc04cf50d2d412b3fd0b2d61
#
_cell.length_a   1.000
_cell.length_b   1.000
_cell.length_c   1.000
_cell.angle_alpha   90.00
_cell.angle_beta   90.00
_cell.angle_gamma   90.00
#
_symmetry.space_group_name_H-M   'P 1'
#
loop_
_entity.id
_entity.type
_entity.pdbx_description
1 polymer ?
#
loop_
_entity_poly.entity_id
_entity_poly.type
_entity_poly.pdbx_seq_one_letter_code
_entity_poly.pdbx_strand_id
1 'polypeptide(L)'
;VSSVPVAPAISLRGVVKRYGEVTAVNGLDLTVPDGTCVGLLGPNGAGKSTTMRMLTAQAIADEGEIEVLGFPLPAESKAARAQMGVVPQLDNLDVTLTVEQNLLVFTHLYRIGRGERRAAIERALEIANLRERRKARVDELSGGMRRRLLIARALVHQPRLVLLDEPTVGLDPQVRQELWALIDRLRSEGASILMSTHYIEEAERLADTVVVVSQGRAVAVGRPNDLVVEHAGREALEVYGAPTRLREVEADAAQRGWPTRRTGTSVTILRAETLNGDVPEGERRNANLEDVFVLLTGEEIA
;
A
#
# COMPACT_ATOMS: atom_id res chain seq x y z
N VAL A 1 -1.51 -26.56 -22.35
CA VAL A 1 -2.09 -25.29 -22.83
C VAL A 1 -1.13 -24.21 -22.39
N SER A 2 -0.36 -23.68 -23.34
CA SER A 2 0.61 -22.60 -23.10
C SER A 2 -0.20 -21.31 -22.82
N SER A 3 -0.30 -20.93 -21.55
CA SER A 3 -0.91 -19.64 -21.20
C SER A 3 -0.01 -18.53 -21.71
N VAL A 4 -0.52 -17.75 -22.66
CA VAL A 4 0.10 -16.45 -23.01
C VAL A 4 0.23 -15.66 -21.70
N PRO A 5 1.42 -15.18 -21.31
CA PRO A 5 1.55 -14.40 -20.11
C PRO A 5 0.69 -13.15 -20.23
N VAL A 6 -0.27 -13.01 -19.33
CA VAL A 6 -1.10 -11.80 -19.23
C VAL A 6 -0.17 -10.64 -18.87
N ALA A 7 -0.22 -9.56 -19.66
CA ALA A 7 0.58 -8.37 -19.39
C ALA A 7 0.25 -7.82 -18.00
N PRO A 8 1.24 -7.40 -17.20
CA PRO A 8 1.00 -6.85 -15.87
C PRO A 8 0.17 -5.56 -15.94
N ALA A 9 -0.60 -5.29 -14.91
CA ALA A 9 -1.33 -4.04 -14.78
C ALA A 9 -0.40 -2.83 -14.61
N ILE A 10 0.75 -3.02 -13.98
CA ILE A 10 1.81 -2.01 -13.83
C ILE A 10 3.17 -2.68 -14.04
N SER A 11 4.05 -2.01 -14.79
CA SER A 11 5.48 -2.35 -14.92
C SER A 11 6.33 -1.09 -14.81
N LEU A 12 7.22 -1.05 -13.83
CA LEU A 12 8.28 -0.05 -13.68
C LEU A 12 9.62 -0.75 -13.84
N ARG A 13 10.54 -0.17 -14.63
CA ARG A 13 11.88 -0.69 -14.85
C ARG A 13 12.92 0.38 -14.67
N GLY A 14 13.76 0.26 -13.66
CA GLY A 14 14.86 1.18 -13.36
C GLY A 14 14.41 2.63 -13.17
N VAL A 15 13.22 2.86 -12.61
CA VAL A 15 12.61 4.19 -12.56
C VAL A 15 13.31 5.08 -11.54
N VAL A 16 13.70 6.28 -11.99
CA VAL A 16 14.35 7.31 -11.16
C VAL A 16 13.52 8.59 -11.18
N LYS A 17 13.37 9.21 -10.00
CA LYS A 17 12.79 10.56 -9.87
C LYS A 17 13.55 11.41 -8.88
N ARG A 18 13.98 12.58 -9.33
CA ARG A 18 14.72 13.57 -8.54
C ARG A 18 13.91 14.85 -8.38
N TYR A 19 14.06 15.49 -7.24
CA TYR A 19 13.56 16.84 -6.96
C TYR A 19 14.72 17.66 -6.38
N GLY A 20 15.36 18.48 -7.22
CA GLY A 20 16.62 19.14 -6.86
C GLY A 20 17.68 18.11 -6.47
N GLU A 21 18.24 18.24 -5.28
CA GLU A 21 19.26 17.31 -4.74
C GLU A 21 18.67 16.00 -4.18
N VAL A 22 17.35 15.89 -4.02
CA VAL A 22 16.71 14.73 -3.41
C VAL A 22 16.33 13.72 -4.49
N THR A 23 16.86 12.51 -4.40
CA THR A 23 16.44 11.38 -5.23
C THR A 23 15.30 10.65 -4.50
N ALA A 24 14.07 10.97 -4.87
CA ALA A 24 12.87 10.43 -4.23
C ALA A 24 12.54 8.98 -4.65
N VAL A 25 12.89 8.61 -5.88
CA VAL A 25 12.82 7.22 -6.40
C VAL A 25 14.14 6.95 -7.11
N ASN A 26 14.76 5.81 -6.83
CA ASN A 26 16.16 5.56 -7.15
C ASN A 26 16.34 4.16 -7.78
N GLY A 27 15.99 3.99 -9.04
CA GLY A 27 16.10 2.74 -9.77
C GLY A 27 15.04 1.71 -9.31
N LEU A 28 13.79 2.16 -9.15
CA LEU A 28 12.71 1.30 -8.69
C LEU A 28 12.24 0.37 -9.82
N ASP A 29 12.27 -0.94 -9.54
CA ASP A 29 11.57 -1.96 -10.28
C ASP A 29 10.30 -2.37 -9.52
N LEU A 30 9.16 -2.36 -10.19
CA LEU A 30 7.86 -2.72 -9.60
C LEU A 30 6.99 -3.40 -10.65
N THR A 31 6.42 -4.54 -10.32
CA THR A 31 5.45 -5.23 -11.16
C THR A 31 4.16 -5.48 -10.37
N VAL A 32 3.02 -5.10 -10.93
CA VAL A 32 1.69 -5.46 -10.41
C VAL A 32 1.06 -6.41 -11.42
N PRO A 33 0.97 -7.71 -11.12
CA PRO A 33 0.27 -8.66 -11.98
C PRO A 33 -1.22 -8.29 -12.12
N ASP A 34 -1.84 -8.61 -13.26
CA ASP A 34 -3.26 -8.32 -13.46
C ASP A 34 -4.12 -9.10 -12.45
N GLY A 35 -5.15 -8.46 -11.90
CA GLY A 35 -6.06 -9.05 -10.92
C GLY A 35 -5.47 -9.31 -9.53
N THR A 36 -4.32 -8.74 -9.18
CA THR A 36 -3.68 -8.90 -7.86
C THR A 36 -3.63 -7.58 -7.08
N CYS A 37 -3.48 -7.71 -5.75
CA CYS A 37 -3.21 -6.59 -4.86
C CYS A 37 -1.73 -6.56 -4.47
N VAL A 38 -1.03 -5.48 -4.83
CA VAL A 38 0.36 -5.25 -4.42
C VAL A 38 0.42 -4.12 -3.39
N GLY A 39 1.05 -4.39 -2.25
CA GLY A 39 1.30 -3.42 -1.20
C GLY A 39 2.68 -2.79 -1.33
N LEU A 40 2.76 -1.48 -1.51
CA LEU A 40 4.00 -0.71 -1.48
C LEU A 40 4.24 -0.24 -0.04
N LEU A 41 4.97 -1.03 0.74
CA LEU A 41 5.24 -0.80 2.16
C LEU A 41 6.54 -0.03 2.36
N GLY A 42 6.52 1.00 3.16
CA GLY A 42 7.75 1.76 3.45
C GLY A 42 7.51 2.93 4.40
N PRO A 43 8.56 3.48 5.01
CA PRO A 43 8.44 4.64 5.88
C PRO A 43 8.04 5.91 5.12
N ASN A 44 7.79 6.98 5.87
CA ASN A 44 7.56 8.28 5.27
C ASN A 44 8.83 8.76 4.55
N GLY A 45 8.69 9.29 3.35
CA GLY A 45 9.82 9.68 2.52
C GLY A 45 10.46 8.55 1.68
N ALA A 46 10.03 7.30 1.82
CA ALA A 46 10.58 6.18 1.04
C ALA A 46 10.31 6.24 -0.48
N GLY A 47 9.53 7.21 -0.96
CA GLY A 47 9.22 7.37 -2.39
C GLY A 47 7.85 6.87 -2.83
N LYS A 48 7.02 6.33 -1.93
CA LYS A 48 5.70 5.73 -2.23
C LYS A 48 4.77 6.70 -2.98
N SER A 49 4.48 7.87 -2.40
CA SER A 49 3.58 8.86 -3.03
C SER A 49 4.18 9.46 -4.31
N THR A 50 5.52 9.54 -4.43
CA THR A 50 6.17 9.93 -5.69
C THR A 50 5.92 8.89 -6.77
N THR A 51 6.01 7.60 -6.44
CA THR A 51 5.67 6.50 -7.34
C THR A 51 4.21 6.58 -7.79
N MET A 52 3.26 6.82 -6.86
CA MET A 52 1.84 7.01 -7.19
C MET A 52 1.62 8.22 -8.13
N ARG A 53 2.34 9.32 -7.92
CA ARG A 53 2.27 10.49 -8.82
C ARG A 53 2.81 10.20 -10.22
N MET A 54 3.86 9.39 -10.35
CA MET A 54 4.37 8.99 -11.65
C MET A 54 3.40 8.08 -12.41
N LEU A 55 2.79 7.11 -11.73
CA LEU A 55 1.77 6.22 -12.31
C LEU A 55 0.54 6.97 -12.81
N THR A 56 0.19 8.09 -12.17
CA THR A 56 -0.92 8.96 -12.60
C THR A 56 -0.49 10.05 -13.59
N ALA A 57 0.80 10.07 -13.98
CA ALA A 57 1.44 11.11 -14.79
C ALA A 57 1.30 12.54 -14.21
N GLN A 58 1.18 12.68 -12.88
CA GLN A 58 1.31 13.95 -12.16
C GLN A 58 2.79 14.34 -11.96
N ALA A 59 3.68 13.36 -12.05
CA ALA A 59 5.12 13.54 -12.14
C ALA A 59 5.65 12.69 -13.31
N ILE A 60 6.71 13.17 -13.96
CA ILE A 60 7.39 12.44 -15.03
C ILE A 60 8.65 11.85 -14.45
N ALA A 61 8.94 10.59 -14.72
CA ALA A 61 10.20 9.95 -14.36
C ALA A 61 11.37 10.63 -15.11
N ASP A 62 12.50 10.75 -14.44
CA ASP A 62 13.71 11.30 -15.05
C ASP A 62 14.48 10.22 -15.81
N GLU A 63 14.38 8.94 -15.37
CA GLU A 63 14.99 7.77 -16.02
C GLU A 63 14.06 6.55 -15.83
N GLY A 64 14.29 5.53 -16.66
CA GLY A 64 13.54 4.27 -16.63
C GLY A 64 12.25 4.30 -17.43
N GLU A 65 11.52 3.20 -17.37
CA GLU A 65 10.30 2.99 -18.13
C GLU A 65 9.11 2.71 -17.22
N ILE A 66 7.96 3.29 -17.54
CA ILE A 66 6.69 3.06 -16.84
C ILE A 66 5.64 2.66 -17.85
N GLU A 67 5.01 1.52 -17.62
CA GLU A 67 3.88 1.04 -18.39
C GLU A 67 2.71 0.74 -17.44
N VAL A 68 1.51 1.19 -17.78
CA VAL A 68 0.30 0.98 -17.00
C VAL A 68 -0.80 0.48 -17.93
N LEU A 69 -1.32 -0.73 -17.65
CA LEU A 69 -2.33 -1.41 -18.46
C LEU A 69 -1.95 -1.53 -19.95
N GLY A 70 -0.64 -1.67 -20.25
CA GLY A 70 -0.10 -1.72 -21.60
C GLY A 70 0.14 -0.35 -22.24
N PHE A 71 -0.09 0.75 -21.51
CA PHE A 71 0.12 2.11 -22.00
C PHE A 71 1.44 2.69 -21.47
N PRO A 72 2.39 3.05 -22.33
CA PRO A 72 3.63 3.70 -21.91
C PRO A 72 3.38 5.12 -21.41
N LEU A 73 3.98 5.46 -20.24
CA LEU A 73 3.89 6.77 -19.66
C LEU A 73 5.19 7.57 -19.89
N PRO A 74 5.10 8.90 -20.10
CA PRO A 74 3.88 9.74 -20.03
C PRO A 74 3.09 9.79 -21.34
N ALA A 75 3.57 9.19 -22.43
CA ALA A 75 3.03 9.36 -23.77
C ALA A 75 1.52 9.05 -23.88
N GLU A 76 1.08 7.93 -23.29
CA GLU A 76 -0.31 7.47 -23.35
C GLU A 76 -1.05 7.62 -22.02
N SER A 77 -0.62 8.55 -21.18
CA SER A 77 -1.17 8.77 -19.84
C SER A 77 -2.69 9.00 -19.78
N LYS A 78 -3.28 9.58 -20.84
CA LYS A 78 -4.72 9.80 -20.92
C LYS A 78 -5.48 8.49 -21.09
N ALA A 79 -4.98 7.57 -21.91
CA ALA A 79 -5.58 6.26 -22.13
C ALA A 79 -5.47 5.40 -20.86
N ALA A 80 -4.30 5.41 -20.22
CA ALA A 80 -4.08 4.74 -18.93
C ALA A 80 -5.06 5.25 -17.87
N ARG A 81 -5.13 6.58 -17.65
CA ARG A 81 -6.03 7.18 -16.65
C ARG A 81 -7.52 6.91 -16.90
N ALA A 82 -7.93 6.70 -18.13
CA ALA A 82 -9.33 6.36 -18.43
C ALA A 82 -9.75 4.98 -17.87
N GLN A 83 -8.78 4.12 -17.56
CA GLN A 83 -9.00 2.77 -17.02
C GLN A 83 -8.51 2.63 -15.55
N MET A 84 -8.10 3.73 -14.92
CA MET A 84 -7.63 3.77 -13.55
C MET A 84 -8.60 4.47 -12.61
N GLY A 85 -8.82 3.90 -11.43
CA GLY A 85 -9.37 4.58 -10.27
C GLY A 85 -8.25 5.05 -9.34
N VAL A 86 -8.26 6.32 -8.95
CA VAL A 86 -7.22 6.87 -8.08
C VAL A 86 -7.83 7.43 -6.81
N VAL A 87 -7.37 6.93 -5.67
CA VAL A 87 -7.74 7.39 -4.33
C VAL A 87 -6.51 8.05 -3.71
N PRO A 88 -6.42 9.37 -3.70
CA PRO A 88 -5.28 10.09 -3.14
C PRO A 88 -5.30 10.03 -1.61
N GLN A 89 -4.13 10.29 -1.00
CA GLN A 89 -3.98 10.39 0.45
C GLN A 89 -4.85 11.51 1.02
N LEU A 90 -4.79 12.71 0.42
CA LEU A 90 -5.58 13.85 0.85
C LEU A 90 -6.97 13.84 0.21
N ASP A 91 -7.97 14.22 1.01
CA ASP A 91 -9.34 14.39 0.52
C ASP A 91 -9.40 15.53 -0.51
N ASN A 92 -10.03 15.24 -1.64
CA ASN A 92 -10.26 16.17 -2.73
C ASN A 92 -11.72 16.13 -3.22
N LEU A 93 -12.65 15.81 -2.31
CA LEU A 93 -14.09 15.93 -2.55
C LEU A 93 -14.51 17.41 -2.58
N ASP A 94 -15.48 17.72 -3.42
CA ASP A 94 -16.11 19.05 -3.36
C ASP A 94 -17.10 19.07 -2.19
N VAL A 95 -16.74 19.82 -1.15
CA VAL A 95 -17.52 19.89 0.09
C VAL A 95 -18.84 20.63 -0.07
N THR A 96 -18.99 21.44 -1.13
CA THR A 96 -20.22 22.19 -1.43
C THR A 96 -21.28 21.36 -2.13
N LEU A 97 -20.87 20.25 -2.73
CA LEU A 97 -21.74 19.32 -3.44
C LEU A 97 -22.27 18.22 -2.50
N THR A 98 -23.39 17.64 -2.89
CA THR A 98 -23.91 16.44 -2.24
C THR A 98 -23.08 15.20 -2.63
N VAL A 99 -23.25 14.11 -1.88
CA VAL A 99 -22.67 12.80 -2.19
C VAL A 99 -22.96 12.40 -3.64
N GLU A 100 -24.22 12.44 -4.05
CA GLU A 100 -24.64 12.08 -5.41
C GLU A 100 -24.03 13.01 -6.48
N GLN A 101 -23.96 14.32 -6.21
CA GLN A 101 -23.38 15.28 -7.13
C GLN A 101 -21.88 15.05 -7.33
N ASN A 102 -21.12 14.74 -6.26
CA ASN A 102 -19.71 14.35 -6.39
C ASN A 102 -19.53 13.14 -7.31
N LEU A 103 -20.38 12.12 -7.19
CA LEU A 103 -20.35 10.95 -8.08
C LEU A 103 -20.75 11.32 -9.51
N LEU A 104 -21.79 12.16 -9.69
CA LEU A 104 -22.27 12.59 -10.99
C LEU A 104 -21.18 13.31 -11.80
N VAL A 105 -20.42 14.21 -11.16
CA VAL A 105 -19.27 14.90 -11.82
C VAL A 105 -18.31 13.88 -12.43
N PHE A 106 -17.98 12.82 -11.69
CA PHE A 106 -17.06 11.80 -12.17
C PHE A 106 -17.65 10.92 -13.29
N THR A 107 -18.99 10.68 -13.30
CA THR A 107 -19.61 10.01 -14.45
C THR A 107 -19.46 10.82 -15.73
N HIS A 108 -19.47 12.16 -15.64
CA HIS A 108 -19.21 13.03 -16.79
C HIS A 108 -17.73 13.02 -17.18
N LEU A 109 -16.82 13.11 -16.20
CA LEU A 109 -15.38 13.11 -16.43
C LEU A 109 -14.93 11.85 -17.17
N TYR A 110 -15.44 10.69 -16.76
CA TYR A 110 -15.16 9.39 -17.36
C TYR A 110 -16.08 9.06 -18.56
N ARG A 111 -16.88 10.04 -19.02
CA ARG A 111 -17.74 9.92 -20.22
C ARG A 111 -18.71 8.74 -20.18
N ILE A 112 -19.20 8.37 -19.00
CA ILE A 112 -20.24 7.34 -18.86
C ILE A 112 -21.50 7.78 -19.61
N GLY A 113 -22.07 6.90 -20.41
CA GLY A 113 -23.25 7.15 -21.22
C GLY A 113 -24.44 7.63 -20.37
N ARG A 114 -25.24 8.59 -20.87
CA ARG A 114 -26.33 9.20 -20.12
C ARG A 114 -27.31 8.16 -19.53
N GLY A 115 -27.56 7.08 -20.27
CA GLY A 115 -28.44 5.98 -19.82
C GLY A 115 -27.86 5.14 -18.68
N GLU A 116 -26.51 5.10 -18.56
CA GLU A 116 -25.80 4.26 -17.59
C GLU A 116 -25.43 5.00 -16.31
N ARG A 117 -25.43 6.35 -16.32
CA ARG A 117 -24.97 7.18 -15.18
C ARG A 117 -25.70 6.87 -13.89
N ARG A 118 -27.04 6.72 -13.97
CA ARG A 118 -27.85 6.41 -12.78
C ARG A 118 -27.43 5.08 -12.18
N ALA A 119 -27.24 4.03 -12.98
CA ALA A 119 -26.80 2.74 -12.49
C ALA A 119 -25.37 2.78 -11.91
N ALA A 120 -24.47 3.55 -12.55
CA ALA A 120 -23.12 3.76 -12.03
C ALA A 120 -23.10 4.47 -10.67
N ILE A 121 -23.92 5.51 -10.49
CA ILE A 121 -24.06 6.23 -9.22
C ILE A 121 -24.67 5.31 -8.14
N GLU A 122 -25.71 4.53 -8.46
CA GLU A 122 -26.32 3.60 -7.50
C GLU A 122 -25.30 2.54 -7.02
N ARG A 123 -24.51 1.96 -7.94
CA ARG A 123 -23.42 1.04 -7.55
C ARG A 123 -22.38 1.72 -6.64
N ALA A 124 -21.96 2.92 -7.00
CA ALA A 124 -20.98 3.67 -6.20
C ALA A 124 -21.52 4.01 -4.79
N LEU A 125 -22.80 4.40 -4.68
CA LEU A 125 -23.47 4.64 -3.39
C LEU A 125 -23.58 3.36 -2.56
N GLU A 126 -23.82 2.21 -3.20
CA GLU A 126 -23.84 0.92 -2.53
C GLU A 126 -22.45 0.53 -2.01
N ILE A 127 -21.41 0.66 -2.83
CA ILE A 127 -20.01 0.41 -2.45
C ILE A 127 -19.62 1.28 -1.25
N ALA A 128 -19.98 2.56 -1.26
CA ALA A 128 -19.69 3.48 -0.16
C ALA A 128 -20.55 3.26 1.09
N ASN A 129 -21.64 2.48 0.99
CA ASN A 129 -22.69 2.41 2.01
C ASN A 129 -23.25 3.81 2.36
N LEU A 130 -23.57 4.61 1.32
CA LEU A 130 -24.03 6.01 1.46
C LEU A 130 -25.37 6.27 0.77
N ARG A 131 -26.17 5.24 0.47
CA ARG A 131 -27.48 5.39 -0.20
C ARG A 131 -28.41 6.34 0.57
N GLU A 132 -28.48 6.20 1.89
CA GLU A 132 -29.32 7.03 2.75
C GLU A 132 -28.80 8.48 2.87
N ARG A 133 -27.51 8.68 2.63
CA ARG A 133 -26.83 9.98 2.69
C ARG A 133 -26.64 10.63 1.31
N ARG A 134 -27.25 10.09 0.24
CA ARG A 134 -27.04 10.56 -1.14
C ARG A 134 -27.25 12.05 -1.34
N LYS A 135 -28.21 12.66 -0.60
CA LYS A 135 -28.55 14.08 -0.66
C LYS A 135 -27.81 14.92 0.38
N ALA A 136 -27.08 14.30 1.32
CA ALA A 136 -26.29 15.04 2.29
C ALA A 136 -25.12 15.72 1.59
N ARG A 137 -24.73 16.88 2.06
CA ARG A 137 -23.51 17.57 1.60
C ARG A 137 -22.29 16.87 2.18
N VAL A 138 -21.16 16.99 1.48
CA VAL A 138 -19.92 16.33 1.91
C VAL A 138 -19.39 16.89 3.22
N ASP A 139 -19.61 18.17 3.53
CA ASP A 139 -19.24 18.78 4.81
C ASP A 139 -20.01 18.21 6.02
N GLU A 140 -21.19 17.60 5.80
CA GLU A 140 -21.99 16.92 6.82
C GLU A 140 -21.53 15.47 7.10
N LEU A 141 -20.58 14.94 6.32
CA LEU A 141 -20.09 13.56 6.45
C LEU A 141 -18.98 13.46 7.48
N SER A 142 -18.93 12.31 8.21
CA SER A 142 -17.76 11.93 9.01
C SER A 142 -16.53 11.68 8.12
N GLY A 143 -15.32 11.70 8.70
CA GLY A 143 -14.08 11.40 7.97
C GLY A 143 -14.12 10.04 7.27
N GLY A 144 -14.62 9.01 7.94
CA GLY A 144 -14.78 7.69 7.35
C GLY A 144 -15.80 7.64 6.21
N MET A 145 -16.93 8.38 6.32
CA MET A 145 -17.89 8.51 5.22
C MET A 145 -17.28 9.21 4.01
N ARG A 146 -16.51 10.28 4.24
CA ARG A 146 -15.78 10.98 3.16
C ARG A 146 -14.78 10.05 2.49
N ARG A 147 -14.03 9.26 3.26
CA ARG A 147 -13.07 8.29 2.69
C ARG A 147 -13.76 7.23 1.83
N ARG A 148 -14.89 6.69 2.29
CA ARG A 148 -15.70 5.74 1.49
C ARG A 148 -16.24 6.38 0.22
N LEU A 149 -16.71 7.63 0.27
CA LEU A 149 -17.13 8.35 -0.92
C LEU A 149 -15.99 8.57 -1.92
N LEU A 150 -14.79 8.88 -1.41
CA LEU A 150 -13.60 9.07 -2.24
C LEU A 150 -13.26 7.80 -3.03
N ILE A 151 -13.32 6.64 -2.37
CA ILE A 151 -13.11 5.34 -3.02
C ILE A 151 -14.22 5.05 -4.03
N ALA A 152 -15.49 5.20 -3.64
CA ALA A 152 -16.61 4.95 -4.53
C ALA A 152 -16.57 5.84 -5.78
N ARG A 153 -16.13 7.08 -5.64
CA ARG A 153 -15.91 8.02 -6.74
C ARG A 153 -14.84 7.52 -7.71
N ALA A 154 -13.75 6.98 -7.18
CA ALA A 154 -12.70 6.38 -8.01
C ALA A 154 -13.15 5.13 -8.76
N LEU A 155 -14.20 4.44 -8.27
CA LEU A 155 -14.72 3.20 -8.83
C LEU A 155 -15.95 3.40 -9.74
N VAL A 156 -16.48 4.61 -9.88
CA VAL A 156 -17.74 4.89 -10.58
C VAL A 156 -17.75 4.41 -12.03
N HIS A 157 -16.59 4.38 -12.69
CA HIS A 157 -16.40 3.96 -14.08
C HIS A 157 -15.88 2.52 -14.22
N GLN A 158 -15.85 1.73 -13.13
CA GLN A 158 -15.39 0.34 -13.08
C GLN A 158 -13.96 0.17 -13.66
N PRO A 159 -12.95 0.78 -13.03
CA PRO A 159 -11.58 0.74 -13.52
C PRO A 159 -11.00 -0.68 -13.46
N ARG A 160 -10.04 -0.98 -14.34
CA ARG A 160 -9.26 -2.23 -14.30
C ARG A 160 -8.15 -2.17 -13.25
N LEU A 161 -7.66 -0.97 -12.93
CA LEU A 161 -6.59 -0.73 -11.97
C LEU A 161 -7.05 0.31 -10.94
N VAL A 162 -6.82 0.03 -9.67
CA VAL A 162 -7.09 0.95 -8.56
C VAL A 162 -5.78 1.30 -7.85
N LEU A 163 -5.48 2.58 -7.77
CA LEU A 163 -4.36 3.12 -7.01
C LEU A 163 -4.87 3.71 -5.70
N LEU A 164 -4.40 3.20 -4.57
CA LEU A 164 -4.78 3.62 -3.22
C LEU A 164 -3.54 4.20 -2.51
N ASP A 165 -3.50 5.53 -2.36
CA ASP A 165 -2.40 6.19 -1.64
C ASP A 165 -2.77 6.37 -0.17
N GLU A 166 -2.16 5.55 0.70
CA GLU A 166 -2.39 5.51 2.15
C GLU A 166 -3.89 5.54 2.52
N PRO A 167 -4.67 4.50 2.13
CA PRO A 167 -6.13 4.57 2.14
C PRO A 167 -6.74 4.68 3.53
N THR A 168 -6.06 4.25 4.60
CA THR A 168 -6.62 4.15 5.95
C THR A 168 -5.98 5.11 6.97
N VAL A 169 -5.05 5.96 6.52
CA VAL A 169 -4.38 6.92 7.40
C VAL A 169 -5.37 7.87 8.06
N GLY A 170 -5.22 8.03 9.38
CA GLY A 170 -6.05 8.94 10.17
C GLY A 170 -7.48 8.45 10.42
N LEU A 171 -7.79 7.20 10.10
CA LEU A 171 -9.10 6.59 10.38
C LEU A 171 -9.08 5.79 11.69
N ASP A 172 -10.20 5.79 12.36
CA ASP A 172 -10.41 4.94 13.52
C ASP A 172 -10.44 3.44 13.13
N PRO A 173 -10.16 2.51 14.08
CA PRO A 173 -10.03 1.09 13.80
C PRO A 173 -11.26 0.47 13.13
N GLN A 174 -12.47 0.89 13.49
CA GLN A 174 -13.69 0.33 12.91
C GLN A 174 -13.83 0.72 11.43
N VAL A 175 -13.60 1.98 11.08
CA VAL A 175 -13.66 2.47 9.69
C VAL A 175 -12.55 1.84 8.85
N ARG A 176 -11.36 1.60 9.44
CA ARG A 176 -10.27 0.88 8.78
C ARG A 176 -10.70 -0.54 8.37
N GLN A 177 -11.34 -1.28 9.26
CA GLN A 177 -11.86 -2.63 8.98
C GLN A 177 -12.89 -2.62 7.85
N GLU A 178 -13.80 -1.64 7.84
CA GLU A 178 -14.79 -1.50 6.76
C GLU A 178 -14.12 -1.24 5.40
N LEU A 179 -13.06 -0.43 5.38
CA LEU A 179 -12.28 -0.17 4.17
C LEU A 179 -11.50 -1.40 3.69
N TRP A 180 -10.92 -2.17 4.60
CA TRP A 180 -10.26 -3.42 4.26
C TRP A 180 -11.23 -4.41 3.61
N ALA A 181 -12.43 -4.57 4.18
CA ALA A 181 -13.46 -5.40 3.57
C ALA A 181 -13.85 -4.93 2.15
N LEU A 182 -13.87 -3.61 1.92
CA LEU A 182 -14.12 -3.05 0.61
C LEU A 182 -12.98 -3.37 -0.38
N ILE A 183 -11.72 -3.23 0.04
CA ILE A 183 -10.55 -3.55 -0.81
C ILE A 183 -10.51 -5.04 -1.14
N ASP A 184 -10.77 -5.92 -0.16
CA ASP A 184 -10.89 -7.36 -0.36
C ASP A 184 -11.99 -7.73 -1.38
N ARG A 185 -13.13 -7.04 -1.31
CA ARG A 185 -14.21 -7.22 -2.30
C ARG A 185 -13.75 -6.82 -3.71
N LEU A 186 -13.12 -5.67 -3.87
CA LEU A 186 -12.60 -5.22 -5.18
C LEU A 186 -11.60 -6.23 -5.76
N ARG A 187 -10.70 -6.75 -4.92
CA ARG A 187 -9.75 -7.79 -5.30
C ARG A 187 -10.48 -9.06 -5.77
N SER A 188 -11.49 -9.51 -5.02
CA SER A 188 -12.28 -10.71 -5.36
C SER A 188 -13.09 -10.53 -6.67
N GLU A 189 -13.43 -9.30 -7.03
CA GLU A 189 -14.08 -8.93 -8.29
C GLU A 189 -13.08 -8.83 -9.46
N GLY A 190 -11.78 -9.08 -9.22
CA GLY A 190 -10.73 -9.14 -10.25
C GLY A 190 -10.05 -7.80 -10.56
N ALA A 191 -10.24 -6.77 -9.74
CA ALA A 191 -9.52 -5.52 -9.92
C ALA A 191 -8.04 -5.67 -9.57
N SER A 192 -7.16 -5.10 -10.40
CA SER A 192 -5.75 -4.92 -10.05
C SER A 192 -5.61 -3.76 -9.07
N ILE A 193 -4.86 -3.94 -8.00
CA ILE A 193 -4.73 -2.92 -6.94
C ILE A 193 -3.25 -2.67 -6.64
N LEU A 194 -2.83 -1.42 -6.65
CA LEU A 194 -1.59 -0.98 -6.00
C LEU A 194 -1.94 -0.08 -4.83
N MET A 195 -1.52 -0.47 -3.65
CA MET A 195 -1.76 0.26 -2.41
C MET A 195 -0.43 0.69 -1.78
N SER A 196 -0.27 1.98 -1.51
CA SER A 196 0.83 2.44 -0.64
C SER A 196 0.36 2.44 0.81
N THR A 197 1.24 2.00 1.70
CA THR A 197 0.98 2.03 3.13
C THR A 197 2.27 2.10 3.93
N HIS A 198 2.19 2.59 5.15
CA HIS A 198 3.20 2.40 6.19
C HIS A 198 2.67 1.51 7.32
N TYR A 199 1.42 1.04 7.25
CA TYR A 199 0.86 0.08 8.22
C TYR A 199 1.15 -1.35 7.77
N ILE A 200 1.91 -2.08 8.58
CA ILE A 200 2.29 -3.47 8.31
C ILE A 200 1.07 -4.38 8.27
N GLU A 201 0.16 -4.23 9.24
CA GLU A 201 -1.08 -5.00 9.32
C GLU A 201 -1.92 -4.89 8.03
N GLU A 202 -1.93 -3.71 7.41
CA GLU A 202 -2.62 -3.49 6.14
C GLU A 202 -1.96 -4.26 4.99
N ALA A 203 -0.63 -4.23 4.93
CA ALA A 203 0.14 -4.97 3.93
C ALA A 203 -0.03 -6.49 4.09
N GLU A 204 0.06 -7.00 5.33
CA GLU A 204 -0.12 -8.44 5.63
C GLU A 204 -1.52 -8.95 5.26
N ARG A 205 -2.55 -8.14 5.54
CA ARG A 205 -3.94 -8.54 5.37
C ARG A 205 -4.41 -8.47 3.93
N LEU A 206 -4.00 -7.45 3.18
CA LEU A 206 -4.62 -7.12 1.88
C LEU A 206 -3.76 -7.47 0.69
N ALA A 207 -2.44 -7.47 0.83
CA ALA A 207 -1.55 -7.64 -0.29
C ALA A 207 -1.25 -9.12 -0.61
N ASP A 208 -1.38 -9.49 -1.89
CA ASP A 208 -0.87 -10.78 -2.40
C ASP A 208 0.66 -10.77 -2.47
N THR A 209 1.23 -9.59 -2.73
CA THR A 209 2.66 -9.33 -2.78
C THR A 209 2.95 -7.99 -2.11
N VAL A 210 3.98 -7.95 -1.28
CA VAL A 210 4.50 -6.73 -0.66
C VAL A 210 5.82 -6.37 -1.31
N VAL A 211 5.96 -5.09 -1.65
CA VAL A 211 7.22 -4.47 -2.06
C VAL A 211 7.64 -3.55 -0.93
N VAL A 212 8.67 -3.94 -0.20
CA VAL A 212 9.26 -3.10 0.84
C VAL A 212 10.15 -2.06 0.18
N VAL A 213 9.84 -0.78 0.42
CA VAL A 213 10.59 0.34 -0.18
C VAL A 213 11.30 1.12 0.91
N SER A 214 12.59 1.35 0.71
CA SER A 214 13.42 2.22 1.53
C SER A 214 14.31 3.07 0.63
N GLN A 215 14.44 4.37 0.93
CA GLN A 215 15.31 5.32 0.20
C GLN A 215 15.10 5.29 -1.33
N GLY A 216 13.83 5.17 -1.76
CA GLY A 216 13.46 5.17 -3.17
C GLY A 216 13.72 3.87 -3.92
N ARG A 217 14.10 2.76 -3.24
CA ARG A 217 14.42 1.45 -3.82
C ARG A 217 13.54 0.37 -3.25
N ALA A 218 13.23 -0.65 -4.04
CA ALA A 218 12.68 -1.90 -3.53
C ALA A 218 13.82 -2.68 -2.84
N VAL A 219 13.65 -2.95 -1.54
CA VAL A 219 14.64 -3.71 -0.74
C VAL A 219 14.23 -5.16 -0.53
N ALA A 220 12.93 -5.47 -0.65
CA ALA A 220 12.41 -6.83 -0.68
C ALA A 220 11.09 -6.87 -1.45
N VAL A 221 10.82 -8.00 -2.11
CA VAL A 221 9.59 -8.24 -2.87
C VAL A 221 9.17 -9.70 -2.67
N GLY A 222 7.95 -9.91 -2.21
CA GLY A 222 7.45 -11.28 -2.00
C GLY A 222 6.08 -11.29 -1.33
N ARG A 223 5.54 -12.49 -1.13
CA ARG A 223 4.36 -12.66 -0.29
C ARG A 223 4.71 -12.32 1.16
N PRO A 224 3.79 -11.74 1.95
CA PRO A 224 4.09 -11.37 3.34
C PRO A 224 4.77 -12.49 4.13
N ASN A 225 4.19 -13.69 4.14
CA ASN A 225 4.73 -14.83 4.89
C ASN A 225 6.10 -15.32 4.34
N ASP A 226 6.32 -15.27 3.02
CA ASP A 226 7.58 -15.70 2.43
C ASP A 226 8.71 -14.73 2.84
N LEU A 227 8.44 -13.43 2.85
CA LEU A 227 9.36 -12.40 3.32
C LEU A 227 9.73 -12.60 4.81
N VAL A 228 8.74 -12.95 5.64
CA VAL A 228 9.00 -13.24 7.06
C VAL A 228 9.96 -14.41 7.20
N VAL A 229 9.68 -15.53 6.55
CA VAL A 229 10.52 -16.74 6.63
C VAL A 229 11.92 -16.48 6.08
N GLU A 230 12.03 -15.75 4.98
CA GLU A 230 13.31 -15.46 4.31
C GLU A 230 14.21 -14.55 5.14
N HIS A 231 13.66 -13.47 5.70
CA HIS A 231 14.45 -12.43 6.35
C HIS A 231 14.49 -12.57 7.88
N ALA A 232 13.36 -12.83 8.54
CA ALA A 232 13.24 -12.86 10.00
C ALA A 232 13.25 -14.28 10.60
N GLY A 233 13.06 -15.33 9.77
CA GLY A 233 12.87 -16.69 10.24
C GLY A 233 11.43 -16.99 10.63
N ARG A 234 11.22 -18.10 11.35
CA ARG A 234 9.88 -18.51 11.81
C ARG A 234 9.57 -18.01 13.21
N GLU A 235 10.59 -17.98 14.05
CA GLU A 235 10.48 -17.58 15.45
C GLU A 235 11.36 -16.38 15.78
N ALA A 236 10.90 -15.57 16.69
CA ALA A 236 11.64 -14.47 17.30
C ALA A 236 11.65 -14.65 18.82
N LEU A 237 12.77 -14.30 19.46
CA LEU A 237 12.93 -14.31 20.91
C LEU A 237 12.94 -12.86 21.39
N GLU A 238 11.94 -12.48 22.16
CA GLU A 238 11.81 -11.13 22.69
C GLU A 238 12.31 -11.07 24.14
N VAL A 239 13.35 -10.26 24.37
CA VAL A 239 14.01 -10.10 25.66
C VAL A 239 13.68 -8.72 26.22
N TYR A 240 13.04 -8.69 27.36
CA TYR A 240 12.70 -7.47 28.08
C TYR A 240 13.71 -7.16 29.17
N GLY A 241 13.93 -5.89 29.47
CA GLY A 241 14.80 -5.51 30.58
C GLY A 241 15.19 -4.05 30.62
N ALA A 242 16.02 -3.74 31.63
CA ALA A 242 16.61 -2.41 31.74
C ALA A 242 17.56 -2.12 30.56
N PRO A 243 17.79 -0.84 30.20
CA PRO A 243 18.63 -0.47 29.05
C PRO A 243 20.05 -1.05 29.08
N THR A 244 20.61 -1.32 30.24
CA THR A 244 21.93 -1.95 30.43
C THR A 244 21.89 -3.42 29.97
N ARG A 245 20.90 -4.20 30.46
CA ARG A 245 20.72 -5.60 30.08
C ARG A 245 20.45 -5.73 28.58
N LEU A 246 19.63 -4.85 28.01
CA LEU A 246 19.31 -4.89 26.59
C LEU A 246 20.55 -4.64 25.71
N ARG A 247 21.45 -3.73 26.12
CA ARG A 247 22.75 -3.53 25.44
C ARG A 247 23.67 -4.74 25.52
N GLU A 248 23.68 -5.45 26.67
CA GLU A 248 24.43 -6.69 26.82
C GLU A 248 23.92 -7.78 25.88
N VAL A 249 22.59 -7.93 25.79
CA VAL A 249 21.94 -8.88 24.86
C VAL A 249 22.26 -8.54 23.40
N GLU A 250 22.18 -7.26 23.02
CA GLU A 250 22.56 -6.81 21.66
C GLU A 250 24.03 -7.11 21.35
N ALA A 251 24.93 -6.84 22.29
CA ALA A 251 26.35 -7.08 22.11
C ALA A 251 26.67 -8.59 21.98
N ASP A 252 26.06 -9.44 22.82
CA ASP A 252 26.22 -10.89 22.72
C ASP A 252 25.63 -11.45 21.41
N ALA A 253 24.43 -11.02 21.04
CA ALA A 253 23.82 -11.38 19.78
C ALA A 253 24.69 -10.99 18.57
N ALA A 254 25.24 -9.77 18.58
CA ALA A 254 26.14 -9.31 17.51
C ALA A 254 27.42 -10.16 17.41
N GLN A 255 28.01 -10.57 18.54
CA GLN A 255 29.18 -11.48 18.56
C GLN A 255 28.86 -12.86 17.97
N ARG A 256 27.62 -13.33 18.16
CA ARG A 256 27.14 -14.62 17.64
C ARG A 256 26.58 -14.54 16.22
N GLY A 257 26.49 -13.32 15.65
CA GLY A 257 25.89 -13.10 14.31
C GLY A 257 24.38 -13.30 14.27
N TRP A 258 23.70 -13.17 15.42
CA TRP A 258 22.25 -13.24 15.50
C TRP A 258 21.62 -11.90 15.09
N PRO A 259 20.71 -11.89 14.10
CA PRO A 259 20.04 -10.65 13.73
C PRO A 259 19.15 -10.17 14.87
N THR A 260 19.25 -8.88 15.20
CA THR A 260 18.46 -8.28 16.27
C THR A 260 17.71 -7.06 15.79
N ARG A 261 16.59 -6.81 16.44
CA ARG A 261 15.83 -5.56 16.34
C ARG A 261 15.62 -5.03 17.76
N ARG A 262 15.81 -3.73 17.96
CA ARG A 262 15.52 -3.08 19.23
C ARG A 262 14.22 -2.30 19.16
N THR A 263 13.37 -2.46 20.18
CA THR A 263 12.17 -1.64 20.38
C THR A 263 12.24 -1.13 21.82
N GLY A 264 12.25 0.18 22.03
CA GLY A 264 12.31 0.87 23.33
C GLY A 264 12.63 0.04 24.58
N THR A 265 11.75 -0.89 24.95
CA THR A 265 11.83 -1.71 26.17
C THR A 265 12.25 -3.16 25.94
N SER A 266 12.48 -3.59 24.69
CA SER A 266 12.87 -4.97 24.36
C SER A 266 13.93 -5.04 23.28
N VAL A 267 14.62 -6.18 23.20
CA VAL A 267 15.45 -6.61 22.07
C VAL A 267 14.86 -7.91 21.56
N THR A 268 14.55 -7.94 20.28
CA THR A 268 14.07 -9.13 19.58
C THR A 268 15.22 -9.76 18.83
N ILE A 269 15.54 -11.01 19.10
CA ILE A 269 16.50 -11.83 18.35
C ILE A 269 15.70 -12.61 17.32
N LEU A 270 16.01 -12.41 16.05
CA LEU A 270 15.32 -13.06 14.92
C LEU A 270 15.90 -14.44 14.64
N ARG A 271 15.15 -15.28 13.89
CA ARG A 271 15.54 -16.67 13.59
C ARG A 271 15.76 -17.50 14.86
N ALA A 272 14.91 -17.31 15.85
CA ALA A 272 15.07 -17.92 17.18
C ALA A 272 15.06 -19.47 17.13
N GLU A 273 14.49 -20.06 16.08
CA GLU A 273 14.53 -21.49 15.81
C GLU A 273 15.95 -22.02 15.52
N THR A 274 16.90 -21.16 15.17
CA THR A 274 18.29 -21.54 14.84
C THR A 274 19.26 -21.27 15.98
N LEU A 275 18.80 -20.66 17.08
CA LEU A 275 19.67 -20.29 18.19
C LEU A 275 20.22 -21.52 18.92
N ASN A 276 21.52 -21.53 19.14
CA ASN A 276 22.24 -22.62 19.83
C ASN A 276 23.07 -22.06 20.99
N GLY A 277 23.30 -22.89 22.01
CA GLY A 277 24.12 -22.55 23.19
C GLY A 277 23.32 -21.84 24.28
N ASP A 278 23.96 -20.94 25.02
CA ASP A 278 23.36 -20.17 26.08
C ASP A 278 22.54 -19.02 25.49
N VAL A 279 21.23 -19.24 25.40
CA VAL A 279 20.26 -18.28 24.81
C VAL A 279 19.70 -17.42 25.95
N PRO A 280 19.64 -16.09 25.81
CA PRO A 280 19.08 -15.23 26.84
C PRO A 280 17.63 -15.59 27.16
N GLU A 281 17.25 -15.44 28.44
CA GLU A 281 15.88 -15.66 28.87
C GLU A 281 14.95 -14.60 28.26
N GLY A 282 13.88 -15.04 27.61
CA GLY A 282 12.93 -14.20 26.89
C GLY A 282 11.68 -14.97 26.45
N GLU A 283 10.77 -14.27 25.83
CA GLU A 283 9.52 -14.81 25.29
C GLU A 283 9.66 -15.16 23.82
N ARG A 284 9.33 -16.41 23.43
CA ARG A 284 9.29 -16.81 22.03
C ARG A 284 7.94 -16.48 21.41
N ARG A 285 7.97 -15.88 20.24
CA ARG A 285 6.79 -15.60 19.43
C ARG A 285 7.06 -15.93 17.96
N ASN A 286 6.02 -16.00 17.16
CA ASN A 286 6.18 -16.06 15.71
C ASN A 286 6.82 -14.75 15.21
N ALA A 287 7.76 -14.86 14.27
CA ALA A 287 8.25 -13.71 13.53
C ALA A 287 7.13 -13.12 12.66
N ASN A 288 7.18 -11.83 12.37
CA ASN A 288 6.18 -11.10 11.61
C ASN A 288 6.81 -10.13 10.59
N LEU A 289 5.99 -9.52 9.76
CA LEU A 289 6.47 -8.59 8.72
C LEU A 289 7.09 -7.32 9.32
N GLU A 290 6.74 -6.96 10.56
CA GLU A 290 7.37 -5.83 11.27
C GLU A 290 8.84 -6.10 11.55
N ASP A 291 9.16 -7.34 11.92
CA ASP A 291 10.55 -7.77 12.14
C ASP A 291 11.36 -7.64 10.84
N VAL A 292 10.78 -8.04 9.71
CA VAL A 292 11.39 -7.88 8.38
C VAL A 292 11.59 -6.41 8.03
N PHE A 293 10.54 -5.61 8.25
CA PHE A 293 10.56 -4.20 7.91
C PHE A 293 11.68 -3.45 8.65
N VAL A 294 11.74 -3.59 9.98
CA VAL A 294 12.79 -2.94 10.78
C VAL A 294 14.18 -3.44 10.42
N LEU A 295 14.32 -4.76 10.16
CA LEU A 295 15.60 -5.34 9.75
C LEU A 295 16.12 -4.74 8.44
N LEU A 296 15.24 -4.54 7.46
CA LEU A 296 15.61 -4.08 6.12
C LEU A 296 15.71 -2.57 5.98
N THR A 297 14.94 -1.82 6.76
CA THR A 297 14.90 -0.36 6.66
C THR A 297 15.69 0.36 7.75
N GLY A 298 15.90 -0.30 8.88
CA GLY A 298 16.48 0.31 10.09
C GLY A 298 15.54 1.29 10.80
N GLU A 299 14.27 1.39 10.37
CA GLU A 299 13.29 2.33 10.90
C GLU A 299 12.16 1.59 11.62
N GLU A 300 11.78 2.07 12.80
CA GLU A 300 10.57 1.63 13.48
C GLU A 300 9.34 2.28 12.83
N ILE A 301 8.24 1.54 12.71
CA ILE A 301 6.95 2.09 12.28
C ILE A 301 6.24 2.66 13.49
N ALA A 302 5.75 3.87 13.37
CA ALA A 302 5.00 4.58 14.40
C ALA A 302 3.58 4.05 14.56
#